data_034ff495f7decfa7d42fa8097de12136
#
_entry.id   034ff495f7decfa7d42fa8097de12136
#
_cell.length_a   1.000
_cell.length_b   1.000
_cell.length_c   1.000
_cell.angle_alpha   90.00
_cell.angle_beta   90.00
_cell.angle_gamma   90.00
#
_symmetry.space_group_name_H-M   'P 1'
#
loop_
_entity.id
_entity.type
_entity.pdbx_description
1 polymer ?
#
loop_
_entity_poly.entity_id
_entity_poly.type
_entity_poly.pdbx_seq_one_letter_code
_entity_poly.pdbx_strand_id
1 'polypeptide(L)'
;MEIKEYENNPYHLAQLVDLINYCQNIEAKLDIKMAEQDDIFQIENYYQNRKGQFWIALENEKVVGSIALLRLDDKTAVLKEFFTYPKYRGNPVRLDRKLFERFMLFARASKFTRIVLDTPEKEKRSHFFYENQGFKQITRDKLDVDYIFPDRDSRIYVKLLD
;
A
#
# COMPACT_ATOMS: atom_id res chain seq x y z
N MET A 1 -19.41 -4.78 0.73
CA MET A 1 -18.00 -4.35 0.65
C MET A 1 -17.93 -2.84 0.61
N GLU A 2 -17.22 -2.26 1.57
CA GLU A 2 -17.06 -0.80 1.67
C GLU A 2 -15.56 -0.47 1.74
N ILE A 3 -15.13 0.50 0.92
CA ILE A 3 -13.79 1.06 1.01
C ILE A 3 -13.93 2.46 1.61
N LYS A 4 -13.23 2.72 2.70
CA LYS A 4 -13.32 4.00 3.41
C LYS A 4 -11.95 4.45 3.88
N GLU A 5 -11.83 5.75 4.16
CA GLU A 5 -10.67 6.30 4.81
C GLU A 5 -10.59 5.76 6.24
N TYR A 6 -9.38 5.41 6.67
CA TYR A 6 -9.17 4.89 8.01
C TYR A 6 -9.53 5.93 9.06
N GLU A 7 -10.29 5.51 10.05
CA GLU A 7 -10.56 6.29 11.26
C GLU A 7 -10.07 5.50 12.46
N ASN A 8 -9.58 6.19 13.49
CA ASN A 8 -9.03 5.54 14.67
C ASN A 8 -10.09 4.68 15.35
N ASN A 9 -9.92 3.37 15.27
CA ASN A 9 -10.85 2.38 15.80
C ASN A 9 -10.03 1.16 16.21
N PRO A 10 -10.00 0.80 17.51
CA PRO A 10 -9.16 -0.29 17.98
C PRO A 10 -9.52 -1.66 17.38
N TYR A 11 -10.79 -1.89 17.06
CA TYR A 11 -11.20 -3.15 16.42
C TYR A 11 -10.68 -3.22 14.98
N HIS A 12 -10.81 -2.14 14.23
CA HIS A 12 -10.28 -2.08 12.86
C HIS A 12 -8.76 -2.16 12.88
N LEU A 13 -8.10 -1.53 13.82
CA LEU A 13 -6.64 -1.61 13.92
C LEU A 13 -6.18 -3.04 14.18
N ALA A 14 -6.82 -3.75 15.11
CA ALA A 14 -6.48 -5.14 15.39
C ALA A 14 -6.66 -6.02 14.15
N GLN A 15 -7.75 -5.82 13.42
CA GLN A 15 -8.03 -6.58 12.19
C GLN A 15 -7.06 -6.21 11.06
N LEU A 16 -6.64 -4.96 10.99
CA LEU A 16 -5.63 -4.50 10.03
C LEU A 16 -4.28 -5.16 10.33
N VAL A 17 -3.89 -5.21 11.60
CA VAL A 17 -2.67 -5.90 12.03
C VAL A 17 -2.72 -7.38 11.61
N ASP A 18 -3.85 -8.04 11.83
CA ASP A 18 -4.04 -9.43 11.43
C ASP A 18 -3.89 -9.60 9.90
N LEU A 19 -4.49 -8.71 9.12
CA LEU A 19 -4.39 -8.74 7.66
C LEU A 19 -2.93 -8.60 7.20
N ILE A 20 -2.24 -7.60 7.73
CA ILE A 20 -0.85 -7.34 7.33
C ILE A 20 0.04 -8.50 7.72
N ASN A 21 -0.11 -9.01 8.95
CA ASN A 21 0.66 -10.17 9.40
C ASN A 21 0.39 -11.39 8.52
N TYR A 22 -0.87 -11.62 8.17
CA TYR A 22 -1.20 -12.74 7.27
C TYR A 22 -0.48 -12.60 5.93
N CYS A 23 -0.60 -11.45 5.29
CA CYS A 23 -0.02 -11.26 3.95
C CYS A 23 1.50 -11.29 3.97
N GLN A 24 2.14 -10.66 4.95
CA GLN A 24 3.60 -10.59 5.01
C GLN A 24 4.24 -11.88 5.53
N ASN A 25 3.68 -12.48 6.56
CA ASN A 25 4.38 -13.53 7.32
C ASN A 25 3.82 -14.93 7.09
N ILE A 26 2.52 -15.06 6.86
CA ILE A 26 1.91 -16.36 6.62
C ILE A 26 1.91 -16.68 5.12
N GLU A 27 1.45 -15.77 4.30
CA GLU A 27 1.37 -15.97 2.86
C GLU A 27 2.73 -15.77 2.18
N ALA A 28 3.38 -14.63 2.38
CA ALA A 28 4.63 -14.28 1.71
C ALA A 28 5.88 -14.79 2.45
N LYS A 29 5.75 -15.19 3.70
CA LYS A 29 6.84 -15.74 4.52
C LYS A 29 8.06 -14.81 4.62
N LEU A 30 7.79 -13.51 4.82
CA LEU A 30 8.84 -12.50 4.88
C LEU A 30 9.45 -12.33 6.26
N ASP A 31 8.78 -12.81 7.31
CA ASP A 31 9.22 -12.70 8.71
C ASP A 31 9.44 -11.23 9.13
N ILE A 32 8.43 -10.39 8.86
CA ILE A 32 8.44 -8.98 9.24
C ILE A 32 7.65 -8.80 10.52
N LYS A 33 8.31 -8.29 11.56
CA LYS A 33 7.65 -8.07 12.85
C LYS A 33 6.79 -6.82 12.81
N MET A 34 5.58 -6.91 13.36
CA MET A 34 4.70 -5.74 13.45
C MET A 34 5.31 -4.62 14.29
N ALA A 35 6.10 -4.96 15.31
CA ALA A 35 6.78 -3.97 16.13
C ALA A 35 7.76 -3.08 15.34
N GLU A 36 8.19 -3.52 14.17
CA GLU A 36 9.08 -2.76 13.30
C GLU A 36 8.32 -1.85 12.33
N GLN A 37 6.98 -1.87 12.38
CA GLN A 37 6.13 -1.12 11.46
C GLN A 37 5.35 -0.04 12.22
N ASP A 38 6.07 0.97 12.70
CA ASP A 38 5.51 2.03 13.53
C ASP A 38 4.39 2.82 12.85
N ASP A 39 4.42 2.91 11.52
CA ASP A 39 3.40 3.63 10.77
C ASP A 39 1.99 3.07 10.99
N ILE A 40 1.86 1.75 11.20
CA ILE A 40 0.56 1.10 11.40
C ILE A 40 -0.08 1.53 12.71
N PHE A 41 0.73 1.84 13.72
CA PHE A 41 0.23 2.27 15.03
C PHE A 41 0.11 3.78 15.15
N GLN A 42 0.39 4.52 14.07
CA GLN A 42 0.34 5.98 14.00
C GLN A 42 -0.21 6.44 12.65
N ILE A 43 -1.26 5.80 12.17
CA ILE A 43 -1.79 6.04 10.82
C ILE A 43 -2.16 7.51 10.61
N GLU A 44 -2.85 8.11 11.56
CA GLU A 44 -3.25 9.51 11.45
C GLU A 44 -2.04 10.43 11.32
N ASN A 45 -1.07 10.28 12.21
CA ASN A 45 0.12 11.13 12.21
C ASN A 45 1.05 10.85 11.05
N TYR A 46 1.20 9.59 10.66
CA TYR A 46 2.15 9.19 9.64
C TYR A 46 1.64 9.49 8.23
N TYR A 47 0.34 9.30 8.00
CA TYR A 47 -0.26 9.45 6.67
C TYR A 47 -1.17 10.65 6.56
N GLN A 48 -2.24 10.69 7.33
CA GLN A 48 -3.34 11.64 7.12
C GLN A 48 -2.94 13.07 7.47
N ASN A 49 -2.23 13.27 8.56
CA ASN A 49 -1.77 14.60 8.97
C ASN A 49 -0.64 15.16 8.10
N ARG A 50 -0.09 14.35 7.20
CA ARG A 50 0.99 14.74 6.28
C ARG A 50 0.51 14.84 4.84
N LYS A 51 -0.79 15.05 4.64
CA LYS A 51 -1.41 15.16 3.30
C LYS A 51 -1.37 13.86 2.50
N GLY A 52 -1.18 12.73 3.17
CA GLY A 52 -1.39 11.42 2.62
C GLY A 52 -2.75 10.87 3.02
N GLN A 53 -2.94 9.58 2.82
CA GLN A 53 -4.20 8.94 3.20
C GLN A 53 -4.00 7.44 3.41
N PHE A 54 -4.92 6.85 4.15
CA PHE A 54 -4.93 5.41 4.41
C PHE A 54 -6.37 4.91 4.25
N TRP A 55 -6.56 3.86 3.45
CA TRP A 55 -7.89 3.27 3.21
C TRP A 55 -7.94 1.84 3.70
N ILE A 56 -9.11 1.46 4.18
CA ILE A 56 -9.40 0.06 4.54
C ILE A 56 -10.64 -0.38 3.78
N ALA A 57 -10.70 -1.67 3.47
CA ALA A 57 -11.88 -2.29 2.91
C ALA A 57 -12.55 -3.14 3.98
N LEU A 58 -13.86 -2.97 4.13
CA LEU A 58 -14.65 -3.67 5.14
C LEU A 58 -15.66 -4.60 4.46
N GLU A 59 -15.69 -5.85 4.92
CA GLU A 59 -16.74 -6.81 4.59
C GLU A 59 -17.38 -7.25 5.89
N ASN A 60 -18.69 -6.98 6.05
CA ASN A 60 -19.40 -7.27 7.30
C ASN A 60 -18.64 -6.71 8.52
N GLU A 61 -18.20 -5.46 8.40
CA GLU A 61 -17.45 -4.71 9.42
C GLU A 61 -16.08 -5.29 9.78
N LYS A 62 -15.57 -6.21 8.97
CA LYS A 62 -14.23 -6.77 9.14
C LYS A 62 -13.28 -6.21 8.09
N VAL A 63 -12.07 -5.83 8.52
CA VAL A 63 -11.03 -5.34 7.60
C VAL A 63 -10.52 -6.50 6.76
N VAL A 64 -10.66 -6.38 5.44
CA VAL A 64 -10.25 -7.41 4.49
C VAL A 64 -9.25 -6.91 3.45
N GLY A 65 -8.96 -5.62 3.46
CA GLY A 65 -7.97 -5.02 2.57
C GLY A 65 -7.51 -3.67 3.08
N SER A 66 -6.38 -3.22 2.56
CA SER A 66 -5.80 -1.91 2.90
C SER A 66 -4.94 -1.38 1.77
N ILE A 67 -4.78 -0.06 1.72
CA ILE A 67 -3.81 0.63 0.87
C ILE A 67 -3.52 2.00 1.48
N ALA A 68 -2.28 2.46 1.34
CA ALA A 68 -1.89 3.75 1.89
C ALA A 68 -1.07 4.57 0.90
N LEU A 69 -1.22 5.88 1.00
CA LEU A 69 -0.44 6.85 0.25
C LEU A 69 0.36 7.71 1.22
N LEU A 70 1.69 7.60 1.15
CA LEU A 70 2.61 8.43 1.90
C LEU A 70 3.09 9.56 1.01
N ARG A 71 2.90 10.81 1.43
CA ARG A 71 3.42 11.97 0.69
C ARG A 71 4.90 12.16 1.04
N LEU A 72 5.76 12.21 0.03
CA LEU A 72 7.17 12.57 0.21
C LEU A 72 7.39 14.07 -0.02
N ASP A 73 6.81 14.59 -1.09
CA ASP A 73 6.85 16.01 -1.43
C ASP A 73 5.61 16.36 -2.24
N ASP A 74 5.54 17.55 -2.81
CA ASP A 74 4.35 18.00 -3.55
C ASP A 74 4.09 17.20 -4.83
N LYS A 75 5.07 16.47 -5.33
CA LYS A 75 4.99 15.75 -6.61
C LYS A 75 5.04 14.24 -6.44
N THR A 76 5.64 13.72 -5.37
CA THR A 76 5.94 12.30 -5.22
C THR A 76 5.24 11.70 -4.02
N ALA A 77 4.55 10.60 -4.27
CA ALA A 77 3.92 9.79 -3.23
C ALA A 77 4.45 8.37 -3.28
N VAL A 78 4.39 7.69 -2.14
CA VAL A 78 4.76 6.28 -2.02
C VAL A 78 3.49 5.47 -1.78
N LEU A 79 3.33 4.40 -2.53
CA LEU A 79 2.28 3.41 -2.29
C LEU A 79 2.78 2.44 -1.23
N LYS A 80 2.03 2.32 -0.14
CA LYS A 80 2.38 1.49 1.01
C LYS A 80 1.19 0.68 1.49
N GLU A 81 1.46 -0.33 2.29
CA GLU A 81 0.45 -1.09 3.04
C GLU A 81 -0.69 -1.59 2.17
N PHE A 82 -0.35 -2.12 0.99
CA PHE A 82 -1.32 -2.62 0.02
C PHE A 82 -1.48 -4.12 0.21
N PHE A 83 -2.55 -4.50 0.89
CA PHE A 83 -2.82 -5.89 1.25
C PHE A 83 -4.28 -6.25 1.06
N THR A 84 -4.53 -7.49 0.64
CA THR A 84 -5.88 -8.06 0.55
C THR A 84 -5.82 -9.54 0.92
N TYR A 85 -6.87 -10.04 1.57
CA TYR A 85 -6.96 -11.49 1.72
C TYR A 85 -7.20 -12.15 0.35
N PRO A 86 -6.64 -13.36 0.14
CA PRO A 86 -6.67 -13.99 -1.19
C PRO A 86 -8.04 -14.13 -1.81
N LYS A 87 -9.07 -14.45 -1.02
CA LYS A 87 -10.41 -14.67 -1.58
C LYS A 87 -11.05 -13.44 -2.19
N TYR A 88 -10.53 -12.26 -1.89
CA TYR A 88 -11.07 -11.00 -2.46
C TYR A 88 -10.31 -10.53 -3.68
N ARG A 89 -9.24 -11.22 -4.05
CA ARG A 89 -8.46 -10.95 -5.26
C ARG A 89 -9.12 -11.61 -6.46
N GLY A 90 -8.88 -11.06 -7.64
CA GLY A 90 -9.46 -11.63 -8.85
C GLY A 90 -10.98 -11.50 -8.89
N ASN A 91 -11.57 -12.06 -9.95
CA ASN A 91 -13.01 -12.01 -10.17
C ASN A 91 -13.76 -12.85 -9.15
N PRO A 92 -14.98 -12.44 -8.73
CA PRO A 92 -15.67 -11.24 -9.20
C PRO A 92 -15.33 -9.95 -8.42
N VAL A 93 -14.70 -10.06 -7.24
CA VAL A 93 -14.56 -8.92 -6.33
C VAL A 93 -13.51 -7.92 -6.78
N ARG A 94 -12.34 -8.39 -7.19
CA ARG A 94 -11.22 -7.56 -7.62
C ARG A 94 -10.91 -6.45 -6.62
N LEU A 95 -10.79 -6.80 -5.33
CA LEU A 95 -10.55 -5.81 -4.28
C LEU A 95 -9.22 -5.09 -4.45
N ASP A 96 -8.19 -5.81 -4.89
CA ASP A 96 -6.89 -5.23 -5.22
C ASP A 96 -7.04 -4.05 -6.19
N ARG A 97 -7.80 -4.23 -7.27
CA ARG A 97 -8.04 -3.19 -8.26
C ARG A 97 -8.84 -2.03 -7.69
N LYS A 98 -9.89 -2.34 -6.91
CA LYS A 98 -10.75 -1.30 -6.31
C LYS A 98 -9.98 -0.40 -5.35
N LEU A 99 -9.13 -1.01 -4.52
CA LEU A 99 -8.28 -0.24 -3.61
C LEU A 99 -7.28 0.62 -4.38
N PHE A 100 -6.66 0.06 -5.39
CA PHE A 100 -5.70 0.80 -6.22
C PHE A 100 -6.38 1.96 -6.95
N GLU A 101 -7.58 1.77 -7.46
CA GLU A 101 -8.35 2.85 -8.11
C GLU A 101 -8.63 3.99 -7.12
N ARG A 102 -8.97 3.65 -5.88
CA ARG A 102 -9.21 4.66 -4.84
C ARG A 102 -7.94 5.47 -4.53
N PHE A 103 -6.83 4.78 -4.42
CA PHE A 103 -5.51 5.39 -4.27
C PHE A 103 -5.20 6.36 -5.42
N MET A 104 -5.43 5.92 -6.66
CA MET A 104 -5.13 6.73 -7.84
C MET A 104 -6.02 7.96 -7.95
N LEU A 105 -7.30 7.85 -7.58
CA LEU A 105 -8.19 9.02 -7.54
C LEU A 105 -7.65 10.10 -6.60
N PHE A 106 -7.23 9.69 -5.41
CA PHE A 106 -6.65 10.63 -4.44
C PHE A 106 -5.33 11.22 -4.95
N ALA A 107 -4.48 10.38 -5.52
CA ALA A 107 -3.18 10.83 -6.04
C ALA A 107 -3.36 11.90 -7.13
N ARG A 108 -4.29 11.68 -8.05
CA ARG A 108 -4.56 12.64 -9.12
C ARG A 108 -5.21 13.93 -8.60
N ALA A 109 -6.18 13.80 -7.71
CA ALA A 109 -6.84 14.96 -7.12
C ALA A 109 -5.85 15.81 -6.30
N SER A 110 -4.86 15.18 -5.68
CA SER A 110 -3.81 15.87 -4.93
C SER A 110 -2.67 16.36 -5.82
N LYS A 111 -2.73 16.11 -7.14
CA LYS A 111 -1.77 16.57 -8.14
C LYS A 111 -0.37 15.96 -8.00
N PHE A 112 -0.28 14.76 -7.46
CA PHE A 112 0.98 14.03 -7.50
C PHE A 112 1.29 13.65 -8.97
N THR A 113 2.58 13.74 -9.34
CA THR A 113 3.03 13.40 -10.69
C THR A 113 3.82 12.11 -10.75
N ARG A 114 4.14 11.52 -9.60
CA ARG A 114 4.96 10.33 -9.53
C ARG A 114 4.58 9.49 -8.32
N ILE A 115 4.37 8.19 -8.56
CA ILE A 115 4.15 7.21 -7.50
C ILE A 115 5.33 6.24 -7.49
N VAL A 116 5.87 6.01 -6.31
CA VAL A 116 6.99 5.10 -6.08
C VAL A 116 6.55 3.99 -5.14
N LEU A 117 7.09 2.80 -5.30
CA LEU A 117 6.87 1.71 -4.35
C LEU A 117 8.05 0.74 -4.36
N ASP A 118 8.20 -0.02 -3.29
CA ASP A 118 9.05 -1.20 -3.27
C ASP A 118 8.19 -2.43 -2.96
N THR A 119 8.58 -3.56 -3.53
CA THR A 119 7.88 -4.82 -3.33
C THR A 119 8.90 -5.96 -3.30
N PRO A 120 8.72 -6.98 -2.43
CA PRO A 120 9.69 -8.07 -2.33
C PRO A 120 9.92 -8.79 -3.65
N GLU A 121 11.15 -9.19 -3.91
CA GLU A 121 11.51 -9.90 -5.13
C GLU A 121 10.74 -11.21 -5.31
N LYS A 122 10.31 -11.83 -4.21
CA LYS A 122 9.54 -13.07 -4.23
C LYS A 122 8.08 -12.88 -4.68
N GLU A 123 7.56 -11.66 -4.58
CA GLU A 123 6.14 -11.37 -4.79
C GLU A 123 5.82 -11.21 -6.28
N LYS A 124 5.91 -12.29 -7.04
CA LYS A 124 5.71 -12.26 -8.50
C LYS A 124 4.32 -11.76 -8.90
N ARG A 125 3.29 -12.11 -8.12
CA ARG A 125 1.93 -11.64 -8.38
C ARG A 125 1.83 -10.12 -8.26
N SER A 126 2.49 -9.55 -7.27
CA SER A 126 2.54 -8.08 -7.10
C SER A 126 3.26 -7.41 -8.27
N HIS A 127 4.39 -7.98 -8.71
CA HIS A 127 5.12 -7.45 -9.87
C HIS A 127 4.22 -7.39 -11.08
N PHE A 128 3.51 -8.47 -11.36
CA PHE A 128 2.60 -8.56 -12.49
C PHE A 128 1.49 -7.51 -12.40
N PHE A 129 0.91 -7.35 -11.21
CA PHE A 129 -0.13 -6.34 -10.96
C PHE A 129 0.40 -4.95 -11.26
N TYR A 130 1.55 -4.57 -10.67
CA TYR A 130 2.09 -3.22 -10.85
C TYR A 130 2.47 -2.94 -12.29
N GLU A 131 3.09 -3.90 -12.97
CA GLU A 131 3.44 -3.73 -14.37
C GLU A 131 2.20 -3.54 -15.25
N ASN A 132 1.13 -4.25 -14.96
CA ASN A 132 -0.15 -4.08 -15.66
C ASN A 132 -0.78 -2.71 -15.39
N GLN A 133 -0.49 -2.10 -14.24
CA GLN A 133 -0.97 -0.76 -13.91
C GLN A 133 -0.06 0.34 -14.44
N GLY A 134 0.94 0.00 -15.24
CA GLY A 134 1.81 0.97 -15.86
C GLY A 134 3.05 1.37 -15.07
N PHE A 135 3.34 0.67 -13.97
CA PHE A 135 4.59 0.87 -13.25
C PHE A 135 5.75 0.26 -14.00
N LYS A 136 6.90 0.90 -13.90
CA LYS A 136 8.15 0.41 -14.49
C LYS A 136 9.18 0.20 -13.38
N GLN A 137 9.90 -0.91 -13.46
CA GLN A 137 10.98 -1.20 -12.52
C GLN A 137 12.16 -0.27 -12.78
N ILE A 138 12.72 0.26 -11.70
CA ILE A 138 13.97 1.06 -11.77
C ILE A 138 14.96 0.51 -10.75
N THR A 139 16.22 0.88 -10.93
CA THR A 139 17.28 0.56 -9.96
C THR A 139 17.33 1.63 -8.87
N ARG A 140 17.85 1.27 -7.69
CA ARG A 140 17.92 2.20 -6.55
C ARG A 140 18.72 3.46 -6.86
N ASP A 141 19.79 3.33 -7.63
CA ASP A 141 20.65 4.46 -7.99
C ASP A 141 19.96 5.48 -8.89
N LYS A 142 18.88 5.08 -9.56
CA LYS A 142 18.09 6.00 -10.40
C LYS A 142 16.93 6.64 -9.67
N LEU A 143 16.73 6.27 -8.41
CA LEU A 143 15.67 6.83 -7.58
C LEU A 143 16.18 8.13 -6.97
N ASP A 144 15.60 9.24 -7.37
CA ASP A 144 16.03 10.59 -6.98
C ASP A 144 15.12 11.21 -5.90
N VAL A 145 14.58 10.40 -5.02
CA VAL A 145 13.71 10.86 -3.94
C VAL A 145 14.35 10.59 -2.59
N ASP A 146 14.05 11.46 -1.63
CA ASP A 146 14.55 11.36 -0.26
C ASP A 146 13.68 10.39 0.54
N TYR A 147 13.78 9.10 0.19
CA TYR A 147 13.07 8.03 0.89
C TYR A 147 13.96 6.80 0.96
N ILE A 148 14.12 6.28 2.18
CA ILE A 148 14.91 5.07 2.42
C ILE A 148 13.96 3.89 2.42
N PHE A 149 14.06 3.04 1.40
CA PHE A 149 13.32 1.79 1.36
C PHE A 149 13.95 0.77 2.31
N PRO A 150 13.14 -0.11 2.92
CA PRO A 150 13.69 -1.14 3.78
C PRO A 150 14.81 -1.93 3.10
N ASP A 151 15.86 -2.23 3.85
CA ASP A 151 17.00 -2.99 3.32
C ASP A 151 16.64 -4.47 3.26
N ARG A 152 15.96 -4.85 2.21
CA ARG A 152 15.62 -6.22 1.90
C ARG A 152 15.67 -6.40 0.38
N ASP A 153 15.67 -7.65 -0.05
CA ASP A 153 15.64 -7.97 -1.46
C ASP A 153 14.28 -7.57 -2.05
N SER A 154 14.24 -6.42 -2.69
CA SER A 154 13.01 -5.85 -3.23
C SER A 154 13.26 -5.15 -4.56
N ARG A 155 12.18 -5.07 -5.34
CA ARG A 155 12.14 -4.27 -6.56
C ARG A 155 11.55 -2.92 -6.28
N ILE A 156 12.04 -1.90 -6.99
CA ILE A 156 11.48 -0.55 -6.93
C ILE A 156 10.75 -0.28 -8.25
N TYR A 157 9.52 0.18 -8.15
CA TYR A 157 8.69 0.53 -9.28
C TYR A 157 8.29 1.99 -9.21
N VAL A 158 8.14 2.61 -10.37
CA VAL A 158 7.72 4.00 -10.50
C VAL A 158 6.64 4.10 -11.57
N LYS A 159 5.62 4.90 -11.30
CA LYS A 159 4.59 5.27 -12.26
C LYS A 159 4.52 6.79 -12.34
N LEU A 160 4.63 7.34 -13.56
CA LEU A 160 4.43 8.75 -13.80
C LEU A 160 2.96 9.03 -14.07
N LEU A 161 2.44 10.11 -13.50
CA LEU A 161 1.06 10.56 -13.69
C LEU A 161 1.03 11.82 -14.54
N ASP A 162 -0.01 11.93 -15.34
CA ASP A 162 -0.24 13.09 -16.18
C ASP A 162 -0.75 14.30 -15.39
#